data_2b2af8684203d49c64b336e3041614e0
#
_entry.id   2b2af8684203d49c64b336e3041614e0
#
_cell.length_a   1.000
_cell.length_b   1.000
_cell.length_c   1.000
_cell.angle_alpha   90.00
_cell.angle_beta   90.00
_cell.angle_gamma   90.00
#
_symmetry.space_group_name_H-M   'P 1'
#
loop_
_entity.id
_entity.type
_entity.pdbx_description
1 polymer ?
#
loop_
_entity_poly.entity_id
_entity_poly.type
_entity_poly.pdbx_seq_one_letter_code
_entity_poly.pdbx_strand_id
1 'polypeptide(L)'
;MWERLLVAALVAFVVFKVTLITYRRRKYPEPHEDWANVNLDDLHFPEGFLWGTATAAHQVEGHQANNWTVHEAAKGLEASGAACDHWNRWKDDFQLLSDLGMTSYRFSVEWSRLEPSEGAWDEAVLTVYSEMVDDLVERGIRPVVTLHHFTHPDWWEAKGGFADRANIPAFAAYCERVVDALADRVNTWVTVNEPTVFSTMGYTLGMFPPGRRSIPTTLRVMRNLLFAHGSVYRALKPKHPDLQFGVAKNVTLFDPKNRWSPIDWPLARLMEWVWNGAWRSGIQNGKMFFKDVSEAKASLDFVGLNYYTHVLVGPASVSLLKMKFPKRRQEVATEFGYPMYAEGLARALDFLKPLGVPIEITENGVADAEDILRTEHLRRHLWVLSTALRDGHDVRSYHHWSLLDNFEWAEGYSMRFGLHHVDFETQERTLRPSGEVYRRIVQQH
;
A
#
# COMPACT_ATOMS: atom_id res chain seq x y z
N MET A 1 -32.31 21.82 -47.47
CA MET A 1 -30.86 21.57 -47.20
C MET A 1 -30.54 21.90 -45.73
N TRP A 2 -30.86 23.10 -45.22
CA TRP A 2 -30.59 23.55 -43.86
C TRP A 2 -31.26 22.71 -42.77
N GLU A 3 -32.51 22.29 -42.93
CA GLU A 3 -33.26 21.43 -41.98
C GLU A 3 -32.56 20.07 -41.80
N ARG A 4 -32.10 19.46 -42.89
CA ARG A 4 -31.37 18.16 -42.81
C ARG A 4 -30.01 18.30 -42.08
N LEU A 5 -29.34 19.43 -42.25
CA LEU A 5 -28.07 19.73 -41.56
C LEU A 5 -28.29 19.96 -40.07
N LEU A 6 -29.36 20.69 -39.70
CA LEU A 6 -29.76 20.88 -38.30
C LEU A 6 -30.14 19.57 -37.60
N VAL A 7 -30.91 18.71 -38.29
CA VAL A 7 -31.27 17.38 -37.73
C VAL A 7 -30.00 16.52 -37.57
N ALA A 8 -29.12 16.50 -38.56
CA ALA A 8 -27.86 15.76 -38.45
C ALA A 8 -26.96 16.25 -37.30
N ALA A 9 -26.86 17.60 -37.12
CA ALA A 9 -26.10 18.19 -36.03
C ALA A 9 -26.72 17.85 -34.65
N LEU A 10 -28.04 17.87 -34.53
CA LEU A 10 -28.76 17.51 -33.32
C LEU A 10 -28.54 16.03 -32.98
N VAL A 11 -28.67 15.13 -33.97
CA VAL A 11 -28.42 13.69 -33.78
C VAL A 11 -26.96 13.45 -33.34
N ALA A 12 -25.98 14.08 -34.00
CA ALA A 12 -24.57 13.97 -33.63
C ALA A 12 -24.32 14.47 -32.20
N PHE A 13 -24.95 15.59 -31.82
CA PHE A 13 -24.87 16.11 -30.45
C PHE A 13 -25.47 15.16 -29.40
N VAL A 14 -26.64 14.56 -29.70
CA VAL A 14 -27.28 13.59 -28.81
C VAL A 14 -26.42 12.35 -28.66
N VAL A 15 -25.91 11.79 -29.77
CA VAL A 15 -25.00 10.63 -29.76
C VAL A 15 -23.74 10.95 -28.94
N PHE A 16 -23.11 12.08 -29.17
CA PHE A 16 -21.95 12.54 -28.40
C PHE A 16 -22.25 12.63 -26.90
N LYS A 17 -23.40 13.23 -26.53
CA LYS A 17 -23.82 13.36 -25.13
C LYS A 17 -24.05 11.99 -24.49
N VAL A 18 -24.78 11.10 -25.15
CA VAL A 18 -25.06 9.75 -24.65
C VAL A 18 -23.76 8.96 -24.47
N THR A 19 -22.86 9.00 -25.46
CA THR A 19 -21.57 8.33 -25.40
C THR A 19 -20.73 8.89 -24.24
N LEU A 20 -20.67 10.20 -24.08
CA LEU A 20 -19.94 10.87 -22.99
C LEU A 20 -20.52 10.52 -21.62
N ILE A 21 -21.87 10.49 -21.50
CA ILE A 21 -22.56 10.09 -20.27
C ILE A 21 -22.24 8.64 -19.93
N THR A 22 -22.35 7.73 -20.88
CA THR A 22 -22.06 6.31 -20.68
C THR A 22 -20.60 6.08 -20.29
N TYR A 23 -19.66 6.73 -21.00
CA TYR A 23 -18.25 6.68 -20.67
C TYR A 23 -17.98 7.16 -19.25
N ARG A 24 -18.52 8.31 -18.86
CA ARG A 24 -18.29 8.89 -17.51
C ARG A 24 -18.91 8.04 -16.41
N ARG A 25 -20.09 7.46 -16.63
CA ARG A 25 -20.71 6.53 -15.68
C ARG A 25 -19.89 5.26 -15.47
N ARG A 26 -19.33 4.70 -16.55
CA ARG A 26 -18.48 3.50 -16.48
C ARG A 26 -17.14 3.80 -15.80
N LYS A 27 -16.53 4.93 -16.14
CA LYS A 27 -15.21 5.31 -15.61
C LYS A 27 -15.26 5.76 -14.15
N TYR A 28 -16.33 6.41 -13.74
CA TYR A 28 -16.54 6.93 -12.38
C TYR A 28 -17.87 6.41 -11.84
N PRO A 29 -17.97 5.11 -11.50
CA PRO A 29 -19.21 4.53 -10.99
C PRO A 29 -19.59 5.17 -9.65
N GLU A 30 -20.89 5.23 -9.38
CA GLU A 30 -21.39 5.52 -8.03
C GLU A 30 -21.14 4.28 -7.15
N PRO A 31 -21.00 4.46 -5.83
CA PRO A 31 -21.01 3.33 -4.90
C PRO A 31 -22.27 2.48 -5.09
N HIS A 32 -22.13 1.18 -4.95
CA HIS A 32 -23.26 0.26 -5.02
C HIS A 32 -24.19 0.48 -3.82
N GLU A 33 -25.48 0.70 -4.05
CA GLU A 33 -26.43 1.06 -2.97
C GLU A 33 -26.88 -0.13 -2.12
N ASP A 34 -26.75 -1.35 -2.65
CA ASP A 34 -27.34 -2.57 -2.06
C ASP A 34 -26.34 -3.49 -1.37
N TRP A 35 -25.48 -2.92 -0.56
CA TRP A 35 -24.51 -3.69 0.24
C TRP A 35 -25.21 -4.58 1.30
N ALA A 36 -26.45 -4.28 1.67
CA ALA A 36 -27.20 -5.07 2.65
C ALA A 36 -27.41 -6.52 2.23
N ASN A 37 -27.50 -6.77 0.91
CA ASN A 37 -27.77 -8.09 0.34
C ASN A 37 -26.50 -8.87 -0.03
N VAL A 38 -25.30 -8.34 0.26
CA VAL A 38 -24.06 -9.09 0.07
C VAL A 38 -23.92 -10.12 1.20
N ASN A 39 -23.88 -11.39 0.83
CA ASN A 39 -23.67 -12.49 1.78
C ASN A 39 -22.19 -12.94 1.73
N LEU A 40 -21.59 -13.11 2.90
CA LEU A 40 -20.21 -13.63 3.02
C LEU A 40 -20.12 -15.11 2.62
N ASP A 41 -21.22 -15.86 2.70
CA ASP A 41 -21.25 -17.28 2.29
C ASP A 41 -21.19 -17.45 0.76
N ASP A 42 -21.42 -16.37 -0.01
CA ASP A 42 -21.35 -16.37 -1.48
C ASP A 42 -19.96 -15.99 -2.02
N LEU A 43 -18.98 -15.79 -1.13
CA LEU A 43 -17.61 -15.53 -1.53
C LEU A 43 -17.00 -16.78 -2.17
N HIS A 44 -16.17 -16.55 -3.19
CA HIS A 44 -15.46 -17.64 -3.86
C HIS A 44 -14.02 -17.23 -4.12
N PHE A 45 -13.09 -18.01 -3.59
CA PHE A 45 -11.67 -17.86 -3.77
C PHE A 45 -11.07 -19.13 -4.37
N PRO A 46 -10.05 -19.04 -5.24
CA PRO A 46 -9.43 -20.21 -5.83
C PRO A 46 -8.66 -21.02 -4.77
N GLU A 47 -8.53 -22.31 -5.00
CA GLU A 47 -7.66 -23.16 -4.19
C GLU A 47 -6.22 -22.61 -4.19
N GLY A 48 -5.59 -22.58 -3.02
CA GLY A 48 -4.26 -22.01 -2.83
C GLY A 48 -4.22 -20.48 -2.75
N PHE A 49 -5.38 -19.80 -2.67
CA PHE A 49 -5.42 -18.37 -2.36
C PHE A 49 -4.85 -18.12 -0.96
N LEU A 50 -3.97 -17.14 -0.82
CA LEU A 50 -3.27 -16.91 0.43
C LEU A 50 -3.94 -15.80 1.24
N TRP A 51 -4.21 -16.12 2.48
CA TRP A 51 -4.83 -15.23 3.45
C TRP A 51 -3.79 -14.72 4.45
N GLY A 52 -3.75 -13.42 4.68
CA GLY A 52 -2.73 -12.87 5.55
C GLY A 52 -3.12 -11.56 6.20
N THR A 53 -2.17 -11.08 6.99
CA THR A 53 -2.14 -9.73 7.54
C THR A 53 -0.80 -9.08 7.24
N ALA A 54 -0.72 -7.76 7.44
CA ALA A 54 0.51 -7.02 7.24
C ALA A 54 0.85 -6.16 8.47
N THR A 55 2.15 -5.90 8.65
CA THR A 55 2.71 -4.92 9.61
C THR A 55 3.95 -4.27 9.03
N ALA A 56 4.45 -3.21 9.67
CA ALA A 56 5.73 -2.59 9.36
C ALA A 56 6.59 -2.44 10.62
N ALA A 57 7.89 -2.68 10.50
CA ALA A 57 8.83 -2.75 11.62
C ALA A 57 8.76 -1.53 12.55
N HIS A 58 8.85 -0.32 11.99
CA HIS A 58 8.77 0.91 12.79
C HIS A 58 7.46 1.03 13.57
N GLN A 59 6.35 0.58 13.00
CA GLN A 59 5.01 0.70 13.57
C GLN A 59 4.73 -0.31 14.69
N VAL A 60 5.44 -1.44 14.72
CA VAL A 60 5.15 -2.51 15.69
C VAL A 60 6.32 -2.92 16.60
N GLU A 61 7.58 -2.86 16.11
CA GLU A 61 8.70 -3.45 16.83
C GLU A 61 9.10 -2.72 18.12
N GLY A 62 8.98 -1.38 18.11
CA GLY A 62 9.38 -0.53 19.23
C GLY A 62 10.88 -0.21 19.30
N HIS A 63 11.20 0.84 20.05
CA HIS A 63 12.57 1.29 20.36
C HIS A 63 13.49 1.44 19.13
N GLN A 64 12.94 2.01 18.06
CA GLN A 64 13.67 2.26 16.82
C GLN A 64 14.60 3.48 16.93
N ALA A 65 15.68 3.47 16.12
CA ALA A 65 16.57 4.62 15.95
C ALA A 65 16.81 4.84 14.45
N ASN A 66 15.92 5.62 13.83
CA ASN A 66 15.89 5.83 12.37
C ASN A 66 15.47 7.27 12.01
N ASN A 67 15.36 7.55 10.73
CA ASN A 67 14.93 8.87 10.22
C ASN A 67 13.56 9.31 10.75
N TRP A 68 12.64 8.37 11.12
CA TRP A 68 11.34 8.69 11.68
C TRP A 68 11.45 9.18 13.12
N THR A 69 12.17 8.50 14.00
CA THR A 69 12.35 8.93 15.40
C THR A 69 13.02 10.30 15.50
N VAL A 70 13.96 10.61 14.57
CA VAL A 70 14.54 11.96 14.46
C VAL A 70 13.48 12.97 14.01
N HIS A 71 12.62 12.59 13.07
CA HIS A 71 11.54 13.47 12.59
C HIS A 71 10.45 13.70 13.63
N GLU A 72 10.04 12.67 14.38
CA GLU A 72 9.10 12.76 15.51
C GLU A 72 9.58 13.83 16.50
N ALA A 73 10.83 13.73 16.95
CA ALA A 73 11.43 14.67 17.88
C ALA A 73 11.52 16.08 17.29
N ALA A 74 11.94 16.22 16.03
CA ALA A 74 12.10 17.52 15.37
C ALA A 74 10.77 18.24 15.12
N LYS A 75 9.66 17.51 14.97
CA LYS A 75 8.31 18.05 14.70
C LYS A 75 7.43 18.10 15.93
N GLY A 76 7.86 17.53 17.07
CA GLY A 76 7.04 17.42 18.28
C GLY A 76 5.83 16.52 18.05
N LEU A 77 5.98 15.47 17.23
CA LEU A 77 4.97 14.43 17.04
C LEU A 77 4.95 13.48 18.24
N GLU A 78 3.89 12.70 18.35
CA GLU A 78 3.85 11.59 19.29
C GLU A 78 5.00 10.62 18.96
N ALA A 79 5.73 10.17 19.97
CA ALA A 79 6.86 9.27 19.76
C ALA A 79 6.39 7.82 19.56
N SER A 80 6.99 7.12 18.60
CA SER A 80 6.72 5.69 18.36
C SER A 80 7.08 4.81 19.57
N GLY A 81 8.12 5.18 20.35
CA GLY A 81 8.46 4.57 21.64
C GLY A 81 8.54 3.05 21.59
N ALA A 82 7.79 2.39 22.47
CA ALA A 82 7.71 0.92 22.51
C ALA A 82 6.85 0.33 21.36
N ALA A 83 6.06 1.14 20.70
CA ALA A 83 5.07 0.67 19.70
C ALA A 83 4.21 -0.49 20.24
N CYS A 84 4.25 -1.64 19.57
CA CYS A 84 3.61 -2.87 20.05
C CYS A 84 4.58 -3.81 20.77
N ASP A 85 5.81 -3.38 21.03
CA ASP A 85 6.86 -4.22 21.62
C ASP A 85 7.04 -5.58 20.88
N HIS A 86 6.74 -5.56 19.57
CA HIS A 86 6.77 -6.76 18.73
C HIS A 86 8.16 -7.41 18.70
N TRP A 87 9.23 -6.60 18.75
CA TRP A 87 10.60 -7.10 18.79
C TRP A 87 10.85 -8.14 19.90
N ASN A 88 10.21 -7.95 21.06
CA ASN A 88 10.31 -8.86 22.19
C ASN A 88 9.17 -9.90 22.24
N ARG A 89 8.06 -9.67 21.53
CA ARG A 89 6.82 -10.44 21.60
C ARG A 89 6.44 -11.12 20.28
N TRP A 90 7.33 -11.16 19.29
CA TRP A 90 6.99 -11.67 17.97
C TRP A 90 6.47 -13.12 17.98
N LYS A 91 6.93 -13.97 18.91
CA LYS A 91 6.42 -15.34 19.04
C LYS A 91 4.94 -15.39 19.44
N ASP A 92 4.55 -14.51 20.37
CA ASP A 92 3.16 -14.37 20.79
C ASP A 92 2.31 -13.79 19.65
N ASP A 93 2.84 -12.78 18.95
CA ASP A 93 2.14 -12.16 17.82
C ASP A 93 2.01 -13.14 16.62
N PHE A 94 2.97 -14.04 16.40
CA PHE A 94 2.86 -15.10 15.39
C PHE A 94 1.87 -16.19 15.80
N GLN A 95 1.66 -16.40 17.10
CA GLN A 95 0.57 -17.24 17.57
C GLN A 95 -0.80 -16.68 17.18
N LEU A 96 -0.97 -15.34 17.22
CA LEU A 96 -2.20 -14.68 16.76
C LEU A 96 -2.47 -14.93 15.26
N LEU A 97 -1.42 -15.01 14.43
CA LEU A 97 -1.55 -15.37 13.02
C LEU A 97 -2.09 -16.80 12.85
N SER A 98 -1.52 -17.73 13.62
CA SER A 98 -1.96 -19.14 13.61
C SER A 98 -3.41 -19.27 14.09
N ASP A 99 -3.79 -18.56 15.15
CA ASP A 99 -5.14 -18.56 15.72
C ASP A 99 -6.19 -17.99 14.74
N LEU A 100 -5.77 -17.05 13.90
CA LEU A 100 -6.59 -16.50 12.80
C LEU A 100 -6.64 -17.43 11.57
N GLY A 101 -5.77 -18.45 11.49
CA GLY A 101 -5.65 -19.34 10.33
C GLY A 101 -4.93 -18.70 9.14
N MET A 102 -4.04 -17.73 9.40
CA MET A 102 -3.31 -17.08 8.32
C MET A 102 -2.33 -18.03 7.63
N THR A 103 -2.28 -17.96 6.30
CA THR A 103 -1.36 -18.72 5.45
C THR A 103 -0.24 -17.86 4.87
N SER A 104 -0.29 -16.53 5.11
CA SER A 104 0.75 -15.58 4.71
C SER A 104 0.86 -14.44 5.72
N TYR A 105 2.06 -13.91 5.89
CA TYR A 105 2.29 -12.73 6.71
C TYR A 105 3.29 -11.80 6.05
N ARG A 106 2.89 -10.53 5.89
CA ARG A 106 3.76 -9.49 5.36
C ARG A 106 4.29 -8.63 6.49
N PHE A 107 5.62 -8.51 6.57
CA PHE A 107 6.30 -7.65 7.53
C PHE A 107 7.49 -6.95 6.87
N SER A 108 8.07 -5.96 7.51
CA SER A 108 9.28 -5.30 7.02
C SER A 108 10.47 -5.57 7.93
N VAL A 109 11.66 -5.52 7.33
CA VAL A 109 12.94 -5.56 8.04
C VAL A 109 13.42 -4.12 8.24
N GLU A 110 13.82 -3.76 9.46
CA GLU A 110 14.29 -2.42 9.79
C GLU A 110 15.80 -2.27 9.50
N TRP A 111 16.13 -1.56 8.43
CA TRP A 111 17.51 -1.32 8.02
C TRP A 111 18.33 -0.64 9.12
N SER A 112 17.77 0.36 9.79
CA SER A 112 18.46 1.09 10.84
C SER A 112 18.86 0.22 12.05
N ARG A 113 18.11 -0.87 12.28
CA ARG A 113 18.44 -1.84 13.31
C ARG A 113 19.57 -2.75 12.88
N LEU A 114 19.62 -3.15 11.61
CA LEU A 114 20.67 -3.98 11.02
C LEU A 114 21.99 -3.23 10.81
N GLU A 115 21.92 -1.95 10.47
CA GLU A 115 23.07 -1.10 10.17
C GLU A 115 22.90 0.27 10.85
N PRO A 116 23.03 0.34 12.19
CA PRO A 116 22.78 1.56 12.97
C PRO A 116 23.76 2.69 12.63
N SER A 117 24.94 2.38 12.16
CA SER A 117 25.90 3.32 11.57
C SER A 117 26.54 2.71 10.34
N GLU A 118 26.98 3.54 9.40
CA GLU A 118 27.49 3.11 8.09
C GLU A 118 28.61 2.06 8.22
N GLY A 119 28.37 0.89 7.62
CA GLY A 119 29.29 -0.24 7.64
C GLY A 119 29.28 -1.05 8.93
N ALA A 120 28.56 -0.62 9.98
CA ALA A 120 28.47 -1.34 11.25
C ALA A 120 27.21 -2.23 11.27
N TRP A 121 27.37 -3.44 10.79
CA TRP A 121 26.29 -4.42 10.72
C TRP A 121 26.13 -5.17 12.03
N ASP A 122 24.86 -5.35 12.47
CA ASP A 122 24.50 -6.11 13.64
C ASP A 122 23.98 -7.50 13.23
N GLU A 123 24.85 -8.49 13.32
CA GLU A 123 24.52 -9.88 12.98
C GLU A 123 23.51 -10.50 13.95
N ALA A 124 23.46 -10.04 15.21
CA ALA A 124 22.49 -10.55 16.17
C ALA A 124 21.07 -10.13 15.76
N VAL A 125 20.90 -8.92 15.23
CA VAL A 125 19.62 -8.45 14.68
C VAL A 125 19.21 -9.31 13.47
N LEU A 126 20.13 -9.62 12.57
CA LEU A 126 19.85 -10.47 11.41
C LEU A 126 19.46 -11.88 11.85
N THR A 127 20.07 -12.40 12.91
CA THR A 127 19.72 -13.68 13.51
C THR A 127 18.26 -13.68 14.02
N VAL A 128 17.82 -12.61 14.70
CA VAL A 128 16.43 -12.51 15.16
C VAL A 128 15.43 -12.51 13.99
N TYR A 129 15.70 -11.76 12.91
CA TYR A 129 14.85 -11.82 11.72
C TYR A 129 14.87 -13.21 11.07
N SER A 130 16.00 -13.92 11.10
CA SER A 130 16.09 -15.30 10.63
C SER A 130 15.22 -16.23 11.47
N GLU A 131 15.26 -16.11 12.81
CA GLU A 131 14.39 -16.88 13.71
C GLU A 131 12.90 -16.58 13.49
N MET A 132 12.54 -15.31 13.23
CA MET A 132 11.17 -14.93 12.87
C MET A 132 10.71 -15.65 11.57
N VAL A 133 11.58 -15.69 10.56
CA VAL A 133 11.28 -16.39 9.31
C VAL A 133 11.15 -17.89 9.53
N ASP A 134 12.03 -18.49 10.33
CA ASP A 134 11.97 -19.93 10.67
C ASP A 134 10.64 -20.29 11.33
N ASP A 135 10.22 -19.53 12.34
CA ASP A 135 8.96 -19.77 13.06
C ASP A 135 7.73 -19.62 12.15
N LEU A 136 7.72 -18.63 11.24
CA LEU A 136 6.65 -18.50 10.25
C LEU A 136 6.57 -19.71 9.33
N VAL A 137 7.70 -20.16 8.81
CA VAL A 137 7.78 -21.35 7.93
C VAL A 137 7.35 -22.61 8.67
N GLU A 138 7.79 -22.81 9.92
CA GLU A 138 7.39 -23.92 10.77
C GLU A 138 5.87 -23.94 11.03
N ARG A 139 5.24 -22.78 11.14
CA ARG A 139 3.78 -22.64 11.25
C ARG A 139 3.03 -22.84 9.92
N GLY A 140 3.74 -23.01 8.80
CA GLY A 140 3.14 -23.06 7.47
C GLY A 140 2.65 -21.70 6.96
N ILE A 141 3.17 -20.60 7.50
CA ILE A 141 2.82 -19.23 7.11
C ILE A 141 3.89 -18.72 6.14
N ARG A 142 3.49 -18.37 4.91
CA ARG A 142 4.40 -17.81 3.89
C ARG A 142 4.87 -16.41 4.30
N PRO A 143 6.16 -16.18 4.53
CA PRO A 143 6.68 -14.84 4.77
C PRO A 143 6.71 -14.02 3.47
N VAL A 144 6.25 -12.76 3.55
CA VAL A 144 6.39 -11.72 2.53
C VAL A 144 7.20 -10.58 3.14
N VAL A 145 8.45 -10.44 2.75
CA VAL A 145 9.37 -9.50 3.39
C VAL A 145 9.46 -8.20 2.61
N THR A 146 9.23 -7.08 3.30
CA THR A 146 9.38 -5.73 2.78
C THR A 146 10.74 -5.16 3.21
N LEU A 147 11.56 -4.77 2.23
CA LEU A 147 12.92 -4.27 2.47
C LEU A 147 12.94 -2.78 2.85
N HIS A 148 12.00 -1.98 2.37
CA HIS A 148 11.86 -0.57 2.76
C HIS A 148 10.39 -0.20 2.98
N HIS A 149 10.05 0.11 4.23
CA HIS A 149 8.72 0.56 4.62
C HIS A 149 8.80 1.91 5.33
N PHE A 150 9.16 2.97 4.57
CA PHE A 150 9.27 4.39 4.94
C PHE A 150 10.46 4.75 5.83
N THR A 151 11.09 3.79 6.47
CA THR A 151 12.19 4.01 7.42
C THR A 151 13.54 3.54 6.88
N HIS A 152 14.58 4.21 7.30
CA HIS A 152 15.97 3.88 6.99
C HIS A 152 16.90 4.56 8.00
N PRO A 153 18.20 4.18 8.05
CA PRO A 153 19.15 4.77 8.97
C PRO A 153 19.28 6.28 8.82
N ASP A 154 19.38 6.99 9.94
CA ASP A 154 19.53 8.45 9.94
C ASP A 154 20.85 8.90 9.27
N TRP A 155 21.92 8.12 9.40
CA TRP A 155 23.18 8.38 8.71
C TRP A 155 23.02 8.38 7.18
N TRP A 156 22.10 7.56 6.63
CA TRP A 156 21.82 7.50 5.20
C TRP A 156 20.88 8.66 4.76
N GLU A 157 19.87 9.01 5.59
CA GLU A 157 19.05 10.22 5.37
C GLU A 157 19.92 11.49 5.40
N ALA A 158 20.90 11.60 6.31
CA ALA A 158 21.83 12.73 6.39
C ALA A 158 22.65 12.93 5.10
N LYS A 159 22.91 11.88 4.33
CA LYS A 159 23.51 11.91 2.99
C LYS A 159 22.52 12.28 1.87
N GLY A 160 21.24 12.48 2.21
CA GLY A 160 20.18 12.82 1.28
C GLY A 160 19.26 11.67 0.88
N GLY A 161 19.44 10.47 1.42
CA GLY A 161 18.56 9.33 1.22
C GLY A 161 18.23 9.10 -0.26
N PHE A 162 16.96 8.82 -0.57
CA PHE A 162 16.50 8.67 -1.95
C PHE A 162 16.47 9.98 -2.76
N ALA A 163 16.69 11.16 -2.17
CA ALA A 163 16.78 12.40 -2.93
C ALA A 163 18.10 12.50 -3.74
N ASP A 164 19.12 11.74 -3.35
CA ASP A 164 20.36 11.63 -4.10
C ASP A 164 20.54 10.20 -4.66
N ARG A 165 20.60 10.10 -5.99
CA ARG A 165 20.79 8.82 -6.69
C ARG A 165 22.11 8.12 -6.32
N ALA A 166 23.13 8.88 -5.94
CA ALA A 166 24.42 8.34 -5.53
C ALA A 166 24.36 7.44 -4.28
N ASN A 167 23.28 7.57 -3.48
CA ASN A 167 23.08 6.75 -2.28
C ASN A 167 22.42 5.39 -2.56
N ILE A 168 21.84 5.18 -3.76
CA ILE A 168 21.11 3.94 -4.08
C ILE A 168 21.98 2.67 -3.99
N PRO A 169 23.28 2.68 -4.34
CA PRO A 169 24.12 1.50 -4.15
C PRO A 169 24.18 1.00 -2.69
N ALA A 170 24.15 1.89 -1.69
CA ALA A 170 24.09 1.47 -0.28
C ALA A 170 22.78 0.78 0.06
N PHE A 171 21.65 1.30 -0.44
CA PHE A 171 20.35 0.64 -0.32
C PHE A 171 20.33 -0.74 -1.00
N ALA A 172 20.89 -0.84 -2.20
CA ALA A 172 20.97 -2.12 -2.91
C ALA A 172 21.85 -3.14 -2.16
N ALA A 173 22.96 -2.71 -1.57
CA ALA A 173 23.83 -3.57 -0.75
C ALA A 173 23.13 -4.07 0.52
N TYR A 174 22.35 -3.21 1.19
CA TYR A 174 21.48 -3.63 2.29
C TYR A 174 20.48 -4.69 1.85
N CYS A 175 19.75 -4.44 0.75
CA CYS A 175 18.77 -5.39 0.22
C CYS A 175 19.44 -6.74 -0.12
N GLU A 176 20.60 -6.71 -0.77
CA GLU A 176 21.36 -7.91 -1.12
C GLU A 176 21.75 -8.72 0.12
N ARG A 177 22.25 -8.07 1.16
CA ARG A 177 22.61 -8.75 2.41
C ARG A 177 21.44 -9.43 3.08
N VAL A 178 20.28 -8.76 3.17
CA VAL A 178 19.08 -9.33 3.79
C VAL A 178 18.54 -10.48 2.96
N VAL A 179 18.44 -10.31 1.64
CA VAL A 179 17.94 -11.35 0.74
C VAL A 179 18.87 -12.56 0.77
N ASP A 180 20.18 -12.39 0.62
CA ASP A 180 21.15 -13.50 0.63
C ASP A 180 21.09 -14.32 1.94
N ALA A 181 20.76 -13.67 3.07
CA ALA A 181 20.65 -14.34 4.37
C ALA A 181 19.35 -15.14 4.56
N LEU A 182 18.27 -14.82 3.85
CA LEU A 182 16.94 -15.38 4.07
C LEU A 182 16.34 -16.05 2.82
N ALA A 183 17.05 -16.03 1.68
CA ALA A 183 16.57 -16.48 0.37
C ALA A 183 16.19 -17.98 0.31
N ASP A 184 16.73 -18.78 1.20
CA ASP A 184 16.44 -20.21 1.32
C ASP A 184 15.04 -20.52 1.89
N ARG A 185 14.40 -19.53 2.55
CA ARG A 185 13.11 -19.64 3.24
C ARG A 185 12.08 -18.60 2.81
N VAL A 186 12.53 -17.45 2.32
CA VAL A 186 11.67 -16.36 1.84
C VAL A 186 11.69 -16.32 0.31
N ASN A 187 10.54 -16.59 -0.30
CA ASN A 187 10.39 -16.53 -1.76
C ASN A 187 9.92 -15.15 -2.25
N THR A 188 9.17 -14.38 -1.45
CA THR A 188 8.45 -13.18 -1.88
C THR A 188 8.96 -11.92 -1.19
N TRP A 189 9.40 -10.95 -2.00
CA TRP A 189 10.10 -9.75 -1.55
C TRP A 189 9.46 -8.48 -2.10
N VAL A 190 9.12 -7.56 -1.22
CA VAL A 190 8.69 -6.20 -1.56
C VAL A 190 9.89 -5.27 -1.37
N THR A 191 10.45 -4.74 -2.45
CA THR A 191 11.64 -3.90 -2.36
C THR A 191 11.36 -2.54 -1.73
N VAL A 192 10.24 -1.92 -2.14
CA VAL A 192 9.81 -0.61 -1.66
C VAL A 192 8.30 -0.61 -1.43
N ASN A 193 7.89 -0.14 -0.25
CA ASN A 193 6.50 0.14 0.05
C ASN A 193 6.13 1.56 -0.41
N GLU A 194 5.03 1.68 -1.13
CA GLU A 194 4.32 2.92 -1.48
C GLU A 194 5.21 4.09 -1.94
N PRO A 195 5.97 3.95 -3.02
CA PRO A 195 6.94 4.96 -3.44
C PRO A 195 6.33 6.34 -3.68
N THR A 196 5.05 6.41 -4.10
CA THR A 196 4.34 7.67 -4.34
C THR A 196 3.94 8.34 -3.02
N VAL A 197 3.47 7.56 -2.03
CA VAL A 197 3.12 8.06 -0.68
C VAL A 197 4.37 8.60 -0.01
N PHE A 198 5.42 7.77 0.12
CA PHE A 198 6.69 8.20 0.70
C PHE A 198 7.21 9.51 0.12
N SER A 199 7.25 9.61 -1.22
CA SER A 199 7.75 10.80 -1.90
C SER A 199 6.86 12.03 -1.67
N THR A 200 5.53 11.86 -1.71
CA THR A 200 4.58 12.96 -1.55
C THR A 200 4.54 13.45 -0.12
N MET A 201 4.45 12.54 0.84
CA MET A 201 4.37 12.88 2.26
C MET A 201 5.68 13.49 2.76
N GLY A 202 6.83 12.93 2.34
CA GLY A 202 8.14 13.40 2.79
C GLY A 202 8.64 14.67 2.08
N TYR A 203 8.29 14.84 0.79
CA TYR A 203 8.93 15.89 -0.03
C TYR A 203 7.97 16.90 -0.66
N THR A 204 6.65 16.67 -0.67
CA THR A 204 5.65 17.66 -1.07
C THR A 204 4.97 18.27 0.15
N LEU A 205 4.46 17.43 1.06
CA LEU A 205 3.68 17.86 2.22
C LEU A 205 4.57 18.11 3.43
N GLY A 206 5.71 17.45 3.54
CA GLY A 206 6.63 17.55 4.66
C GLY A 206 6.08 16.98 5.96
N MET A 207 5.16 16.03 5.87
CA MET A 207 4.56 15.31 7.01
C MET A 207 5.40 14.12 7.44
N PHE A 208 6.09 13.47 6.49
CA PHE A 208 7.05 12.39 6.72
C PHE A 208 8.48 12.90 6.66
N PRO A 209 9.47 12.14 7.16
CA PRO A 209 10.87 12.46 6.93
C PRO A 209 11.17 12.60 5.42
N PRO A 210 12.08 13.49 5.04
CA PRO A 210 12.83 14.46 5.83
C PRO A 210 12.09 15.78 6.08
N GLY A 211 10.79 15.86 5.87
CA GLY A 211 9.99 17.05 6.14
C GLY A 211 10.16 18.18 5.13
N ARG A 212 10.58 17.88 3.91
CA ARG A 212 10.80 18.88 2.84
C ARG A 212 9.49 19.25 2.12
N ARG A 213 9.48 20.40 1.47
CA ARG A 213 8.37 20.88 0.64
C ARG A 213 8.88 21.36 -0.71
N SER A 214 9.05 20.41 -1.66
CA SER A 214 9.64 20.70 -2.98
C SER A 214 9.12 19.72 -4.02
N ILE A 215 8.22 20.16 -4.90
CA ILE A 215 7.70 19.35 -6.02
C ILE A 215 8.84 18.79 -6.91
N PRO A 216 9.85 19.58 -7.34
CA PRO A 216 10.95 19.04 -8.12
C PRO A 216 11.70 17.90 -7.41
N THR A 217 11.90 18.01 -6.09
CA THR A 217 12.53 16.96 -5.30
C THR A 217 11.62 15.73 -5.19
N THR A 218 10.32 15.91 -4.97
CA THR A 218 9.34 14.80 -4.97
C THR A 218 9.41 13.99 -6.25
N LEU A 219 9.36 14.64 -7.42
CA LEU A 219 9.46 13.95 -8.71
C LEU A 219 10.80 13.25 -8.92
N ARG A 220 11.88 13.78 -8.36
CA ARG A 220 13.19 13.14 -8.37
C ARG A 220 13.20 11.90 -7.47
N VAL A 221 12.68 12.00 -6.25
CA VAL A 221 12.59 10.88 -5.30
C VAL A 221 11.71 9.75 -5.85
N MET A 222 10.56 10.07 -6.45
CA MET A 222 9.72 9.05 -7.12
C MET A 222 10.51 8.28 -8.18
N ARG A 223 11.31 8.96 -9.00
CA ARG A 223 12.17 8.28 -10.01
C ARG A 223 13.29 7.48 -9.37
N ASN A 224 13.90 7.99 -8.31
CA ASN A 224 15.00 7.33 -7.63
C ASN A 224 14.53 6.07 -6.89
N LEU A 225 13.33 6.06 -6.30
CA LEU A 225 12.72 4.86 -5.70
C LEU A 225 12.47 3.78 -6.75
N LEU A 226 12.00 4.18 -7.93
CA LEU A 226 11.81 3.26 -9.03
C LEU A 226 13.14 2.71 -9.56
N PHE A 227 14.15 3.58 -9.66
CA PHE A 227 15.50 3.18 -10.02
C PHE A 227 16.12 2.24 -8.95
N ALA A 228 15.91 2.52 -7.67
CA ALA A 228 16.36 1.68 -6.57
C ALA A 228 15.77 0.27 -6.64
N HIS A 229 14.44 0.19 -6.84
CA HIS A 229 13.78 -1.09 -7.08
C HIS A 229 14.41 -1.85 -8.25
N GLY A 230 14.56 -1.20 -9.40
CA GLY A 230 15.16 -1.82 -10.59
C GLY A 230 16.61 -2.27 -10.36
N SER A 231 17.41 -1.49 -9.62
CA SER A 231 18.78 -1.84 -9.27
C SER A 231 18.84 -3.10 -8.40
N VAL A 232 17.97 -3.18 -7.38
CA VAL A 232 17.84 -4.37 -6.51
C VAL A 232 17.40 -5.59 -7.33
N TYR A 233 16.36 -5.45 -8.15
CA TYR A 233 15.86 -6.53 -9.00
C TYR A 233 16.98 -7.08 -9.92
N ARG A 234 17.72 -6.20 -10.61
CA ARG A 234 18.78 -6.61 -11.54
C ARG A 234 20.01 -7.21 -10.84
N ALA A 235 20.28 -6.81 -9.62
CA ALA A 235 21.37 -7.38 -8.82
C ALA A 235 21.01 -8.79 -8.31
N LEU A 236 19.78 -8.98 -7.85
CA LEU A 236 19.35 -10.19 -7.14
C LEU A 236 18.71 -11.25 -8.03
N LYS A 237 17.92 -10.85 -9.02
CA LYS A 237 17.20 -11.83 -9.88
C LYS A 237 18.11 -12.84 -10.60
N PRO A 238 19.29 -12.44 -11.13
CA PRO A 238 20.23 -13.42 -11.72
C PRO A 238 20.84 -14.39 -10.70
N LYS A 239 20.99 -13.96 -9.43
CA LYS A 239 21.53 -14.82 -8.35
C LYS A 239 20.44 -15.76 -7.81
N HIS A 240 19.22 -15.26 -7.74
CA HIS A 240 18.07 -15.94 -7.15
C HIS A 240 16.89 -15.95 -8.15
N PRO A 241 16.97 -16.76 -9.23
CA PRO A 241 15.98 -16.73 -10.32
C PRO A 241 14.56 -17.13 -9.87
N ASP A 242 14.44 -17.93 -8.84
CA ASP A 242 13.17 -18.45 -8.32
C ASP A 242 12.47 -17.48 -7.34
N LEU A 243 13.20 -16.49 -6.79
CA LEU A 243 12.61 -15.50 -5.90
C LEU A 243 11.72 -14.52 -6.67
N GLN A 244 10.68 -14.07 -5.99
CA GLN A 244 9.70 -13.12 -6.53
C GLN A 244 9.94 -11.73 -5.94
N PHE A 245 10.26 -10.75 -6.79
CA PHE A 245 10.47 -9.36 -6.39
C PHE A 245 9.35 -8.47 -6.93
N GLY A 246 8.80 -7.65 -6.05
CA GLY A 246 7.73 -6.70 -6.38
C GLY A 246 7.87 -5.36 -5.68
N VAL A 247 6.94 -4.48 -5.94
CA VAL A 247 6.73 -3.19 -5.26
C VAL A 247 5.31 -3.17 -4.72
N ALA A 248 5.11 -2.81 -3.46
CA ALA A 248 3.78 -2.52 -2.94
C ALA A 248 3.37 -1.11 -3.37
N LYS A 249 2.44 -1.04 -4.30
CA LYS A 249 1.96 0.22 -4.87
C LYS A 249 0.65 0.64 -4.24
N ASN A 250 0.64 1.79 -3.56
CA ASN A 250 -0.61 2.44 -3.18
C ASN A 250 -1.33 2.95 -4.45
N VAL A 251 -2.50 2.40 -4.72
CA VAL A 251 -3.36 2.86 -5.81
C VAL A 251 -4.52 3.65 -5.20
N THR A 252 -4.34 4.96 -5.09
CA THR A 252 -5.42 5.90 -4.78
C THR A 252 -6.10 6.31 -6.08
N LEU A 253 -7.41 6.17 -6.16
CA LEU A 253 -8.19 6.58 -7.32
C LEU A 253 -8.58 8.06 -7.22
N PHE A 254 -8.53 8.77 -8.33
CA PHE A 254 -8.91 10.19 -8.38
C PHE A 254 -10.16 10.35 -9.23
N ASP A 255 -11.26 10.67 -8.58
CA ASP A 255 -12.56 10.88 -9.23
C ASP A 255 -12.92 12.37 -9.28
N PRO A 256 -13.55 12.86 -10.35
CA PRO A 256 -14.05 14.24 -10.37
C PRO A 256 -15.12 14.41 -9.31
N LYS A 257 -15.02 15.47 -8.48
CA LYS A 257 -16.04 15.80 -7.48
C LYS A 257 -17.40 15.98 -8.15
N ASN A 258 -17.42 16.64 -9.30
CA ASN A 258 -18.56 16.68 -10.19
C ASN A 258 -18.16 16.06 -11.54
N ARG A 259 -18.66 14.87 -11.83
CA ARG A 259 -18.35 14.12 -13.07
C ARG A 259 -18.73 14.86 -14.36
N TRP A 260 -19.55 15.90 -14.28
CA TRP A 260 -19.97 16.73 -15.41
C TRP A 260 -19.15 18.02 -15.56
N SER A 261 -18.36 18.37 -14.54
CA SER A 261 -17.53 19.57 -14.56
C SER A 261 -16.41 19.46 -15.61
N PRO A 262 -16.28 20.46 -16.50
CA PRO A 262 -15.19 20.50 -17.47
C PRO A 262 -13.82 20.77 -16.83
N ILE A 263 -13.77 21.16 -15.56
CA ILE A 263 -12.54 21.43 -14.80
C ILE A 263 -12.17 20.23 -13.92
N ASP A 264 -13.13 19.65 -13.19
CA ASP A 264 -12.85 18.56 -12.24
C ASP A 264 -12.33 17.31 -12.96
N TRP A 265 -12.86 17.01 -14.13
CA TRP A 265 -12.48 15.83 -14.88
C TRP A 265 -11.03 15.84 -15.41
N PRO A 266 -10.52 16.90 -16.09
CA PRO A 266 -9.11 17.00 -16.46
C PRO A 266 -8.19 16.97 -15.25
N LEU A 267 -8.59 17.63 -14.16
CA LEU A 267 -7.81 17.70 -12.94
C LEU A 267 -7.68 16.31 -12.27
N ALA A 268 -8.80 15.57 -12.17
CA ALA A 268 -8.79 14.19 -11.66
C ALA A 268 -7.88 13.29 -12.52
N ARG A 269 -7.93 13.41 -13.86
CA ARG A 269 -7.05 12.67 -14.76
C ARG A 269 -5.57 13.02 -14.59
N LEU A 270 -5.26 14.30 -14.37
CA LEU A 270 -3.90 14.74 -14.11
C LEU A 270 -3.37 14.13 -12.81
N MET A 271 -4.18 14.18 -11.73
CA MET A 271 -3.83 13.58 -10.45
C MET A 271 -3.64 12.06 -10.56
N GLU A 272 -4.56 11.38 -11.26
CA GLU A 272 -4.46 9.94 -11.54
C GLU A 272 -3.16 9.60 -12.30
N TRP A 273 -2.81 10.40 -13.31
CA TRP A 273 -1.58 10.21 -14.06
C TRP A 273 -0.33 10.45 -13.19
N VAL A 274 -0.31 11.52 -12.40
CA VAL A 274 0.83 11.85 -11.52
C VAL A 274 1.03 10.77 -10.46
N TRP A 275 -0.05 10.32 -9.83
CA TRP A 275 0.00 9.38 -8.70
C TRP A 275 0.25 7.93 -9.15
N ASN A 276 -0.49 7.49 -10.16
CA ASN A 276 -0.49 6.09 -10.59
C ASN A 276 0.16 5.90 -11.97
N GLY A 277 -0.26 6.70 -12.96
CA GLY A 277 0.12 6.49 -14.36
C GLY A 277 1.61 6.66 -14.64
N ALA A 278 2.26 7.65 -14.01
CA ALA A 278 3.69 7.89 -14.19
C ALA A 278 4.53 6.72 -13.64
N TRP A 279 4.16 6.16 -12.49
CA TRP A 279 4.80 4.97 -11.94
C TRP A 279 4.67 3.76 -12.88
N ARG A 280 3.44 3.47 -13.35
CA ARG A 280 3.21 2.37 -14.29
C ARG A 280 4.01 2.55 -15.59
N SER A 281 4.10 3.77 -16.11
CA SER A 281 4.93 4.07 -17.28
C SER A 281 6.42 3.79 -17.03
N GLY A 282 6.91 4.03 -15.82
CA GLY A 282 8.28 3.67 -15.43
C GLY A 282 8.54 2.16 -15.54
N ILE A 283 7.64 1.35 -15.01
CA ILE A 283 7.74 -0.11 -15.06
C ILE A 283 7.58 -0.65 -16.49
N GLN A 284 6.62 -0.16 -17.26
CA GLN A 284 6.34 -0.68 -18.60
C GLN A 284 7.32 -0.16 -19.66
N ASN A 285 7.63 1.13 -19.61
CA ASN A 285 8.31 1.83 -20.68
C ASN A 285 9.71 2.33 -20.30
N GLY A 286 10.13 2.19 -19.04
CA GLY A 286 11.39 2.74 -18.53
C GLY A 286 11.41 4.28 -18.48
N LYS A 287 10.24 4.94 -18.44
CA LYS A 287 10.14 6.41 -18.40
C LYS A 287 9.13 6.86 -17.35
N MET A 288 9.56 7.71 -16.45
CA MET A 288 8.70 8.36 -15.46
C MET A 288 8.85 9.88 -15.54
N PHE A 289 7.74 10.62 -15.71
CA PHE A 289 7.74 12.07 -15.94
C PHE A 289 8.69 12.47 -17.09
N PHE A 290 8.64 11.71 -18.20
CA PHE A 290 9.46 11.89 -19.41
C PHE A 290 10.98 11.71 -19.20
N LYS A 291 11.43 11.28 -18.01
CA LYS A 291 12.82 10.99 -17.69
C LYS A 291 13.08 9.49 -17.67
N ASP A 292 14.31 9.12 -17.97
CA ASP A 292 14.76 7.74 -17.98
C ASP A 292 14.78 7.12 -16.57
N VAL A 293 14.18 5.93 -16.48
CA VAL A 293 14.19 5.01 -15.33
C VAL A 293 14.25 3.57 -15.86
N SER A 294 15.02 3.35 -16.92
CA SER A 294 15.10 2.06 -17.64
C SER A 294 15.51 0.88 -16.75
N GLU A 295 16.21 1.14 -15.64
CA GLU A 295 16.52 0.13 -14.61
C GLU A 295 15.27 -0.56 -14.07
N ALA A 296 14.15 0.17 -13.97
CA ALA A 296 12.90 -0.37 -13.49
C ALA A 296 12.05 -1.06 -14.56
N LYS A 297 12.46 -0.97 -15.83
CA LYS A 297 11.66 -1.56 -16.91
C LYS A 297 11.62 -3.08 -16.78
N ALA A 298 10.38 -3.64 -16.75
CA ALA A 298 10.14 -5.09 -16.65
C ALA A 298 10.86 -5.74 -15.44
N SER A 299 10.87 -5.06 -14.29
CA SER A 299 11.53 -5.52 -13.06
C SER A 299 10.55 -6.01 -11.99
N LEU A 300 9.38 -6.50 -12.37
CA LEU A 300 8.40 -7.07 -11.46
C LEU A 300 8.15 -8.55 -11.78
N ASP A 301 8.17 -9.40 -10.77
CA ASP A 301 7.64 -10.76 -10.83
C ASP A 301 6.18 -10.79 -10.32
N PHE A 302 5.80 -9.87 -9.46
CA PHE A 302 4.44 -9.58 -9.02
C PHE A 302 4.31 -8.09 -8.71
N VAL A 303 3.08 -7.60 -8.54
CA VAL A 303 2.82 -6.26 -8.02
C VAL A 303 1.97 -6.34 -6.76
N GLY A 304 2.44 -5.69 -5.69
CA GLY A 304 1.66 -5.50 -4.47
C GLY A 304 0.66 -4.35 -4.65
N LEU A 305 -0.57 -4.55 -4.25
CA LEU A 305 -1.62 -3.54 -4.22
C LEU A 305 -1.93 -3.15 -2.77
N ASN A 306 -1.65 -1.89 -2.43
CA ASN A 306 -2.20 -1.25 -1.24
C ASN A 306 -3.39 -0.39 -1.68
N TYR A 307 -4.60 -0.76 -1.22
CA TYR A 307 -5.82 -0.06 -1.59
C TYR A 307 -6.63 0.34 -0.36
N TYR A 308 -6.97 1.62 -0.25
CA TYR A 308 -7.77 2.15 0.86
C TYR A 308 -8.99 2.95 0.41
N THR A 309 -8.85 3.79 -0.63
CA THR A 309 -9.89 4.77 -0.93
C THR A 309 -9.76 5.39 -2.32
N HIS A 310 -10.66 6.33 -2.60
CA HIS A 310 -10.54 7.30 -3.67
C HIS A 310 -10.57 8.74 -3.15
N VAL A 311 -10.14 9.69 -3.98
CA VAL A 311 -10.16 11.12 -3.69
C VAL A 311 -11.04 11.84 -4.70
N LEU A 312 -12.02 12.61 -4.21
CA LEU A 312 -12.86 13.46 -5.05
C LEU A 312 -12.15 14.79 -5.35
N VAL A 313 -11.80 15.02 -6.61
CA VAL A 313 -10.98 16.14 -7.09
C VAL A 313 -11.86 17.23 -7.71
N GLY A 314 -11.64 18.46 -7.26
CA GLY A 314 -12.21 19.68 -7.84
C GLY A 314 -11.36 20.89 -7.46
N PRO A 315 -11.58 22.09 -8.01
CA PRO A 315 -10.73 23.26 -7.76
C PRO A 315 -10.56 23.60 -6.28
N ALA A 316 -11.60 23.40 -5.47
CA ALA A 316 -11.57 23.63 -4.03
C ALA A 316 -11.01 22.44 -3.23
N SER A 317 -10.93 21.25 -3.85
CA SER A 317 -10.47 20.00 -3.19
C SER A 317 -8.97 19.80 -3.33
N VAL A 318 -8.28 20.56 -4.16
CA VAL A 318 -6.82 20.49 -4.38
C VAL A 318 -6.03 20.94 -3.16
N SER A 319 -6.70 21.41 -2.10
CA SER A 319 -6.08 21.59 -0.80
C SER A 319 -5.80 20.23 -0.14
N LEU A 320 -4.92 19.40 -0.76
CA LEU A 320 -4.29 18.22 -0.16
C LEU A 320 -3.64 18.53 1.20
N LEU A 321 -3.38 19.81 1.46
CA LEU A 321 -2.79 20.33 2.69
C LEU A 321 -3.71 20.24 3.92
N LYS A 322 -4.99 19.95 3.75
CA LYS A 322 -5.94 19.90 4.89
C LYS A 322 -6.44 18.49 5.22
N MET A 323 -6.00 17.44 4.52
CA MET A 323 -6.41 16.02 4.74
C MET A 323 -7.95 15.85 4.88
N LYS A 324 -8.73 16.77 4.32
CA LYS A 324 -10.19 16.65 4.30
C LYS A 324 -10.59 16.03 2.97
N PHE A 325 -10.97 14.77 3.05
CA PHE A 325 -11.44 14.03 1.88
C PHE A 325 -12.94 14.27 1.70
N PRO A 326 -13.36 14.97 0.62
CA PRO A 326 -14.78 15.04 0.32
C PRO A 326 -15.29 13.65 -0.03
N LYS A 327 -16.50 13.34 0.41
CA LYS A 327 -17.18 12.07 0.13
C LYS A 327 -18.48 12.29 -0.65
N ARG A 328 -18.94 11.27 -1.35
CA ARG A 328 -20.29 11.22 -1.94
C ARG A 328 -21.34 10.98 -0.85
N ARG A 329 -22.62 11.27 -1.17
CA ARG A 329 -23.70 11.19 -0.18
C ARG A 329 -23.83 9.80 0.45
N GLN A 330 -23.58 8.75 -0.32
CA GLN A 330 -23.77 7.35 0.09
C GLN A 330 -22.51 6.73 0.71
N GLU A 331 -21.38 7.43 0.67
CA GLU A 331 -20.12 6.91 1.21
C GLU A 331 -20.04 7.15 2.71
N VAL A 332 -19.51 6.17 3.41
CA VAL A 332 -19.20 6.25 4.83
C VAL A 332 -17.77 6.77 4.97
N ALA A 333 -17.55 7.80 5.79
CA ALA A 333 -16.22 8.26 6.14
C ALA A 333 -15.62 7.35 7.21
N THR A 334 -14.35 7.02 7.05
CA THR A 334 -13.54 6.33 8.07
C THR A 334 -13.05 7.32 9.13
N GLU A 335 -12.49 6.84 10.24
CA GLU A 335 -11.86 7.71 11.24
C GLU A 335 -10.68 8.49 10.67
N PHE A 336 -9.95 7.92 9.73
CA PHE A 336 -8.88 8.61 8.98
C PHE A 336 -9.41 9.77 8.10
N GLY A 337 -10.73 9.83 7.89
CA GLY A 337 -11.42 10.88 7.15
C GLY A 337 -11.62 10.63 5.67
N TYR A 338 -11.07 9.57 5.09
CA TYR A 338 -11.35 9.19 3.71
C TYR A 338 -12.59 8.29 3.58
N PRO A 339 -13.29 8.30 2.43
CA PRO A 339 -14.45 7.46 2.23
C PRO A 339 -14.08 5.98 2.07
N MET A 340 -14.88 5.09 2.63
CA MET A 340 -14.87 3.67 2.32
C MET A 340 -15.48 3.48 0.93
N TYR A 341 -14.67 3.00 -0.04
CA TYR A 341 -15.08 2.84 -1.43
C TYR A 341 -14.60 1.48 -1.98
N ALA A 342 -15.34 0.43 -1.69
CA ALA A 342 -14.95 -0.95 -2.01
C ALA A 342 -14.89 -1.23 -3.53
N GLU A 343 -15.80 -0.63 -4.32
CA GLU A 343 -15.81 -0.77 -5.79
C GLU A 343 -14.51 -0.25 -6.44
N GLY A 344 -13.81 0.60 -5.74
CA GLY A 344 -12.50 1.10 -6.16
C GLY A 344 -11.43 0.02 -6.19
N LEU A 345 -11.57 -1.05 -5.40
CA LEU A 345 -10.63 -2.18 -5.43
C LEU A 345 -10.59 -2.83 -6.81
N ALA A 346 -11.75 -3.10 -7.42
CA ALA A 346 -11.79 -3.65 -8.79
C ALA A 346 -11.14 -2.70 -9.80
N ARG A 347 -11.37 -1.38 -9.68
CA ARG A 347 -10.73 -0.36 -10.54
C ARG A 347 -9.22 -0.29 -10.34
N ALA A 348 -8.74 -0.51 -9.11
CA ALA A 348 -7.31 -0.58 -8.81
C ALA A 348 -6.67 -1.83 -9.42
N LEU A 349 -7.36 -2.97 -9.38
CA LEU A 349 -6.95 -4.21 -10.06
C LEU A 349 -6.91 -4.01 -11.57
N ASP A 350 -7.92 -3.39 -12.18
CA ASP A 350 -7.94 -3.02 -13.61
C ASP A 350 -6.78 -2.11 -13.99
N PHE A 351 -6.40 -1.19 -13.11
CA PHE A 351 -5.25 -0.32 -13.34
C PHE A 351 -3.93 -1.10 -13.38
N LEU A 352 -3.77 -2.14 -12.55
CA LEU A 352 -2.54 -2.94 -12.47
C LEU A 352 -2.50 -4.08 -13.50
N LYS A 353 -3.63 -4.61 -13.94
CA LYS A 353 -3.74 -5.73 -14.90
C LYS A 353 -2.83 -5.59 -16.15
N PRO A 354 -2.64 -4.40 -16.77
CA PRO A 354 -1.75 -4.23 -17.92
C PRO A 354 -0.26 -4.42 -17.62
N LEU A 355 0.16 -4.58 -16.37
CA LEU A 355 1.54 -4.94 -16.02
C LEU A 355 1.87 -6.38 -16.42
N GLY A 356 0.86 -7.26 -16.55
CA GLY A 356 1.01 -8.63 -17.02
C GLY A 356 1.70 -9.57 -16.02
N VAL A 357 1.71 -9.20 -14.74
CA VAL A 357 2.24 -10.00 -13.62
C VAL A 357 1.14 -10.26 -12.60
N PRO A 358 1.26 -11.31 -11.76
CA PRO A 358 0.33 -11.55 -10.65
C PRO A 358 0.20 -10.34 -9.73
N ILE A 359 -0.97 -10.20 -9.11
CA ILE A 359 -1.24 -9.18 -8.10
C ILE A 359 -1.33 -9.85 -6.74
N GLU A 360 -0.71 -9.26 -5.73
CA GLU A 360 -0.95 -9.57 -4.33
C GLU A 360 -1.56 -8.33 -3.66
N ILE A 361 -2.70 -8.46 -2.98
CA ILE A 361 -3.20 -7.37 -2.14
C ILE A 361 -2.32 -7.37 -0.89
N THR A 362 -1.38 -6.42 -0.86
CA THR A 362 -0.37 -6.30 0.20
C THR A 362 -0.86 -5.48 1.38
N GLU A 363 -1.88 -4.63 1.17
CA GLU A 363 -2.58 -3.92 2.24
C GLU A 363 -4.01 -3.54 1.80
N ASN A 364 -4.98 -3.81 2.68
CA ASN A 364 -6.33 -3.28 2.62
C ASN A 364 -6.92 -3.28 4.03
N GLY A 365 -7.43 -2.15 4.50
CA GLY A 365 -7.91 -2.02 5.86
C GLY A 365 -8.61 -0.70 6.12
N VAL A 366 -9.07 -0.49 7.35
CA VAL A 366 -9.79 0.69 7.78
C VAL A 366 -9.42 1.08 9.21
N ALA A 367 -9.18 2.36 9.44
CA ALA A 367 -9.06 2.91 10.79
C ALA A 367 -10.46 2.96 11.43
N ASP A 368 -10.61 2.25 12.55
CA ASP A 368 -11.88 2.07 13.24
C ASP A 368 -11.62 1.57 14.67
N ALA A 369 -11.47 2.49 15.61
CA ALA A 369 -11.13 2.18 16.98
C ALA A 369 -12.21 1.36 17.70
N GLU A 370 -13.48 1.68 17.41
CA GLU A 370 -14.65 1.04 18.02
C GLU A 370 -15.11 -0.24 17.32
N ASP A 371 -14.43 -0.64 16.24
CA ASP A 371 -14.76 -1.84 15.46
C ASP A 371 -16.18 -1.87 14.87
N ILE A 372 -16.72 -0.70 14.51
CA ILE A 372 -18.08 -0.53 13.98
C ILE A 372 -18.10 -0.76 12.46
N LEU A 373 -17.06 -0.29 11.76
CA LEU A 373 -16.99 -0.27 10.29
C LEU A 373 -16.17 -1.43 9.72
N ARG A 374 -15.23 -2.02 10.46
CA ARG A 374 -14.25 -2.97 9.92
C ARG A 374 -14.89 -4.24 9.39
N THR A 375 -15.92 -4.77 10.06
CA THR A 375 -16.69 -5.91 9.54
C THR A 375 -17.33 -5.60 8.19
N GLU A 376 -17.92 -4.41 8.05
CA GLU A 376 -18.55 -3.98 6.80
C GLU A 376 -17.52 -3.70 5.71
N HIS A 377 -16.35 -3.16 6.09
CA HIS A 377 -15.22 -2.96 5.20
C HIS A 377 -14.74 -4.30 4.62
N LEU A 378 -14.50 -5.30 5.47
CA LEU A 378 -14.11 -6.65 5.06
C LEU A 378 -15.14 -7.25 4.10
N ARG A 379 -16.43 -7.22 4.49
CA ARG A 379 -17.52 -7.76 3.70
C ARG A 379 -17.56 -7.19 2.28
N ARG A 380 -17.48 -5.86 2.14
CA ARG A 380 -17.54 -5.19 0.84
C ARG A 380 -16.31 -5.43 -0.01
N HIS A 381 -15.11 -5.30 0.58
CA HIS A 381 -13.87 -5.45 -0.18
C HIS A 381 -13.63 -6.90 -0.61
N LEU A 382 -13.90 -7.87 0.25
CA LEU A 382 -13.75 -9.29 -0.10
C LEU A 382 -14.78 -9.73 -1.13
N TRP A 383 -16.01 -9.18 -1.09
CA TRP A 383 -17.00 -9.43 -2.14
C TRP A 383 -16.55 -8.88 -3.50
N VAL A 384 -16.03 -7.65 -3.53
CA VAL A 384 -15.46 -7.06 -4.76
C VAL A 384 -14.28 -7.87 -5.25
N LEU A 385 -13.40 -8.33 -4.35
CA LEU A 385 -12.25 -9.17 -4.69
C LEU A 385 -12.70 -10.52 -5.27
N SER A 386 -13.64 -11.20 -4.62
CA SER A 386 -14.22 -12.46 -5.11
C SER A 386 -14.84 -12.29 -6.51
N THR A 387 -15.50 -11.17 -6.75
CA THR A 387 -16.05 -10.85 -8.08
C THR A 387 -14.94 -10.61 -9.11
N ALA A 388 -13.91 -9.85 -8.75
CA ALA A 388 -12.77 -9.60 -9.63
C ALA A 388 -12.00 -10.89 -10.01
N LEU A 389 -11.86 -11.83 -9.06
CA LEU A 389 -11.29 -13.15 -9.33
C LEU A 389 -12.12 -13.94 -10.36
N ARG A 390 -13.45 -13.94 -10.24
CA ARG A 390 -14.35 -14.53 -11.22
C ARG A 390 -14.27 -13.87 -12.61
N ASP A 391 -13.98 -12.55 -12.63
CA ASP A 391 -13.78 -11.76 -13.86
C ASP A 391 -12.35 -11.93 -14.45
N GLY A 392 -11.55 -12.86 -13.90
CA GLY A 392 -10.25 -13.25 -14.44
C GLY A 392 -9.10 -12.30 -14.08
N HIS A 393 -9.14 -11.66 -12.91
CA HIS A 393 -7.98 -11.01 -12.34
C HIS A 393 -7.08 -12.06 -11.65
N ASP A 394 -5.78 -12.03 -11.93
CA ASP A 394 -4.79 -12.91 -11.29
C ASP A 394 -4.36 -12.29 -9.95
N VAL A 395 -5.21 -12.45 -8.92
CA VAL A 395 -4.91 -12.03 -7.56
C VAL A 395 -4.65 -13.27 -6.71
N ARG A 396 -3.50 -13.32 -6.03
CA ARG A 396 -3.02 -14.55 -5.37
C ARG A 396 -3.08 -14.50 -3.85
N SER A 397 -3.17 -13.31 -3.26
CA SER A 397 -3.23 -13.14 -1.81
C SER A 397 -4.02 -11.90 -1.41
N TYR A 398 -4.47 -11.92 -0.16
CA TYR A 398 -5.05 -10.76 0.51
C TYR A 398 -4.42 -10.61 1.90
N HIS A 399 -3.79 -9.45 2.16
CA HIS A 399 -3.25 -9.10 3.46
C HIS A 399 -4.06 -7.95 4.05
N HIS A 400 -4.71 -8.22 5.19
CA HIS A 400 -5.39 -7.16 5.93
C HIS A 400 -4.38 -6.23 6.61
N TRP A 401 -4.57 -4.93 6.46
CA TRP A 401 -3.86 -3.93 7.25
C TRP A 401 -4.73 -3.53 8.43
N SER A 402 -4.44 -3.97 9.69
CA SER A 402 -3.20 -4.64 10.09
C SER A 402 -3.52 -5.76 11.10
N LEU A 403 -2.53 -6.60 11.44
CA LEU A 403 -2.68 -7.62 12.48
C LEU A 403 -3.00 -6.98 13.83
N LEU A 404 -2.23 -5.95 14.20
CA LEU A 404 -2.28 -5.24 15.47
C LEU A 404 -2.64 -3.79 15.26
N ASP A 405 -3.33 -3.13 16.23
CA ASP A 405 -3.25 -1.70 16.34
C ASP A 405 -1.79 -1.29 16.51
N ASN A 406 -1.36 -0.23 15.86
CA ASN A 406 0.05 0.13 15.83
C ASN A 406 0.25 1.65 15.74
N PHE A 407 1.49 2.10 15.65
CA PHE A 407 1.85 3.49 15.45
C PHE A 407 1.58 3.93 14.01
N GLU A 408 0.54 4.77 13.79
CA GLU A 408 0.13 5.19 12.45
C GLU A 408 0.85 6.47 12.01
N TRP A 409 2.16 6.40 11.91
CA TRP A 409 3.01 7.45 11.35
C TRP A 409 2.76 8.84 11.97
N ALA A 410 2.40 9.85 11.17
CA ALA A 410 2.13 11.20 11.64
C ALA A 410 0.85 11.34 12.49
N GLU A 411 -0.01 10.33 12.50
CA GLU A 411 -1.24 10.25 13.29
C GLU A 411 -1.03 9.60 14.67
N GLY A 412 0.20 9.13 14.94
CA GLY A 412 0.55 8.48 16.22
C GLY A 412 -0.30 7.24 16.49
N TYR A 413 -0.79 7.11 17.71
CA TYR A 413 -1.60 5.97 18.14
C TYR A 413 -3.11 6.20 18.00
N SER A 414 -3.54 7.30 17.41
CA SER A 414 -4.97 7.65 17.30
C SER A 414 -5.72 6.79 16.27
N MET A 415 -5.06 6.32 15.21
CA MET A 415 -5.68 5.54 14.13
C MET A 415 -5.49 4.04 14.36
N ARG A 416 -6.60 3.33 14.57
CA ARG A 416 -6.60 1.91 14.95
C ARG A 416 -7.03 1.02 13.77
N PHE A 417 -6.08 0.28 13.19
CA PHE A 417 -6.33 -0.60 12.03
C PHE A 417 -6.34 -2.08 12.38
N GLY A 418 -5.93 -2.44 13.60
CA GLY A 418 -5.69 -3.82 14.01
C GLY A 418 -6.94 -4.72 13.99
N LEU A 419 -6.77 -5.97 13.57
CA LEU A 419 -7.70 -7.05 13.90
C LEU A 419 -7.65 -7.36 15.40
N HIS A 420 -6.50 -7.10 16.03
CA HIS A 420 -6.34 -7.13 17.46
C HIS A 420 -6.18 -5.70 17.99
N HIS A 421 -6.97 -5.38 18.99
CA HIS A 421 -6.73 -4.21 19.83
C HIS A 421 -5.43 -4.41 20.60
N VAL A 422 -4.62 -3.36 20.69
CA VAL A 422 -3.43 -3.31 21.53
C VAL A 422 -3.61 -2.25 22.60
N ASP A 423 -3.52 -2.64 23.85
CA ASP A 423 -3.33 -1.71 24.97
C ASP A 423 -1.84 -1.36 25.03
N PHE A 424 -1.49 -0.12 24.67
CA PHE A 424 -0.10 0.29 24.56
C PHE A 424 0.59 0.52 25.93
N GLU A 425 -0.13 0.49 27.04
CA GLU A 425 0.45 0.55 28.39
C GLU A 425 0.83 -0.86 28.88
N THR A 426 -0.07 -1.82 28.72
CA THR A 426 0.11 -3.21 29.17
C THR A 426 0.68 -4.14 28.11
N GLN A 427 0.60 -3.72 26.85
CA GLN A 427 0.95 -4.52 25.68
C GLN A 427 0.07 -5.78 25.50
N GLU A 428 -1.15 -5.77 26.05
CA GLU A 428 -2.11 -6.84 25.86
C GLU A 428 -2.75 -6.78 24.45
N ARG A 429 -2.95 -7.95 23.82
CA ARG A 429 -3.61 -8.07 22.51
C ARG A 429 -4.96 -8.74 22.71
N THR A 430 -6.02 -8.09 22.22
CA THR A 430 -7.39 -8.62 22.29
C THR A 430 -7.98 -8.70 20.88
N LEU A 431 -8.41 -9.90 20.47
CA LEU A 431 -9.06 -10.08 19.17
C LEU A 431 -10.37 -9.28 19.11
N ARG A 432 -10.53 -8.48 18.05
CA ARG A 432 -11.76 -7.72 17.79
C ARG A 432 -12.85 -8.60 17.18
N PRO A 433 -14.14 -8.23 17.31
CA PRO A 433 -15.23 -8.92 16.61
C PRO A 433 -15.02 -9.02 15.09
N SER A 434 -14.47 -8.00 14.45
CA SER A 434 -14.12 -8.04 13.02
C SER A 434 -13.01 -9.04 12.70
N GLY A 435 -12.05 -9.23 13.62
CA GLY A 435 -11.01 -10.25 13.51
C GLY A 435 -11.61 -11.67 13.52
N GLU A 436 -12.62 -11.91 14.34
CA GLU A 436 -13.37 -13.15 14.34
C GLU A 436 -14.16 -13.38 13.05
N VAL A 437 -14.70 -12.31 12.45
CA VAL A 437 -15.33 -12.39 11.12
C VAL A 437 -14.30 -12.76 10.06
N TYR A 438 -13.11 -12.12 10.08
CA TYR A 438 -12.04 -12.42 9.13
C TYR A 438 -11.56 -13.87 9.29
N ARG A 439 -11.35 -14.35 10.52
CA ARG A 439 -10.99 -15.74 10.81
C ARG A 439 -11.98 -16.74 10.20
N ARG A 440 -13.29 -16.52 10.37
CA ARG A 440 -14.32 -17.39 9.79
C ARG A 440 -14.28 -17.41 8.27
N ILE A 441 -14.06 -16.27 7.62
CA ILE A 441 -13.92 -16.21 6.15
C ILE A 441 -12.72 -17.04 5.70
N VAL A 442 -11.57 -16.88 6.36
CA VAL A 442 -10.34 -17.63 6.05
C VAL A 442 -10.54 -19.14 6.20
N GLN A 443 -11.24 -19.59 7.25
CA GLN A 443 -11.49 -21.00 7.51
C GLN A 443 -12.49 -21.66 6.52
N GLN A 444 -13.26 -20.85 5.80
CA GLN A 444 -14.22 -21.33 4.79
C GLN A 444 -13.60 -21.49 3.41
N HIS A 445 -12.43 -20.90 3.18
CA HIS A 445 -11.79 -20.81 1.86
C HIS A 445 -10.30 -21.20 1.91
#